data_8b4bba05382ed65a9392063cd4e1cffb
#
_entry.id   8b4bba05382ed65a9392063cd4e1cffb
#
_cell.length_a   1.000
_cell.length_b   1.000
_cell.length_c   1.000
_cell.angle_alpha   90.00
_cell.angle_beta   90.00
_cell.angle_gamma   90.00
#
_symmetry.space_group_name_H-M   'P 1'
#
loop_
_entity.id
_entity.type
_entity.pdbx_description
1 polymer ?
#
loop_
_entity_poly.entity_id
_entity_poly.type
_entity_poly.pdbx_seq_one_letter_code
_entity_poly.pdbx_strand_id
1 'polypeptide(L)'
;AAAVCRGLGLEQVELGCGNWSPAPHVDLKGLTADAGARHRLLDTLGENGLTISALNCSGNPLAFQKDWEVTEKTFRLAKLLGVEKIVMMSGLPAGCPGDKTPVWITTSWPPETQDILDYQWNEVAIPKWKELVRMAEDCGIRQIALENHGMQLVYNPETLFRLREAVGPMVGMNLDPSHLFWMGGDPIEAARVLGEQGALYHVHGKDSRPERRMAGPNGLLDTKPIDQFRTRSWNYVAVGCGHGAQWWKEFFSTVRMAGYDGDVSLEMEDLTMPMLEGHLTSLRVLKEALVL
;
A
#
# COMPACT_ATOMS: atom_id res chain seq x y z
N ALA A 1 -19.28 -0.38 -10.05
CA ALA A 1 -18.51 -0.42 -8.79
C ALA A 1 -19.22 0.36 -7.68
N ALA A 2 -19.50 1.69 -7.82
CA ALA A 2 -20.05 2.51 -6.75
C ALA A 2 -21.33 1.92 -6.10
N ALA A 3 -22.32 1.48 -6.90
CA ALA A 3 -23.53 0.83 -6.38
C ALA A 3 -23.26 -0.47 -5.60
N VAL A 4 -22.21 -1.21 -5.95
CA VAL A 4 -21.79 -2.41 -5.20
C VAL A 4 -21.19 -1.99 -3.86
N CYS A 5 -20.30 -1.01 -3.84
CA CYS A 5 -19.72 -0.48 -2.59
C CYS A 5 -20.81 0.00 -1.63
N ARG A 6 -21.77 0.78 -2.14
CA ARG A 6 -22.96 1.19 -1.37
C ARG A 6 -23.74 -0.01 -0.82
N GLY A 7 -24.01 -1.02 -1.68
CA GLY A 7 -24.73 -2.24 -1.26
C GLY A 7 -24.00 -3.05 -0.18
N LEU A 8 -22.68 -2.94 -0.11
CA LEU A 8 -21.82 -3.53 0.90
C LEU A 8 -21.71 -2.67 2.19
N GLY A 9 -22.33 -1.47 2.19
CA GLY A 9 -22.28 -0.53 3.31
C GLY A 9 -20.89 0.08 3.50
N LEU A 10 -20.20 0.35 2.40
CA LEU A 10 -18.94 1.11 2.37
C LEU A 10 -19.25 2.60 2.18
N GLU A 11 -18.44 3.46 2.77
CA GLU A 11 -18.62 4.91 2.75
C GLU A 11 -17.50 5.62 1.98
N GLN A 12 -16.38 4.93 1.77
CA GLN A 12 -15.21 5.50 1.13
C GLN A 12 -14.61 4.53 0.11
N VAL A 13 -13.85 5.10 -0.83
CA VAL A 13 -13.10 4.33 -1.83
C VAL A 13 -11.69 4.88 -1.96
N GLU A 14 -10.73 3.96 -2.01
CA GLU A 14 -9.39 4.23 -2.48
C GLU A 14 -9.35 3.94 -3.99
N LEU A 15 -8.92 4.92 -4.78
CA LEU A 15 -8.98 4.81 -6.24
C LEU A 15 -7.59 4.60 -6.85
N GLY A 16 -7.41 3.47 -7.51
CA GLY A 16 -6.20 3.18 -8.30
C GLY A 16 -6.14 4.08 -9.55
N CYS A 17 -5.03 4.81 -9.71
CA CYS A 17 -4.81 5.79 -10.79
C CYS A 17 -3.86 5.31 -11.89
N GLY A 18 -3.26 4.14 -11.76
CA GLY A 18 -2.33 3.58 -12.73
C GLY A 18 -1.14 2.87 -12.09
N ASN A 19 -0.04 2.77 -12.80
CA ASN A 19 1.12 1.96 -12.48
C ASN A 19 0.75 0.46 -12.39
N TRP A 20 0.81 -0.16 -11.22
CA TRP A 20 0.43 -1.58 -11.08
C TRP A 20 -1.09 -1.80 -11.15
N SER A 21 -1.89 -0.79 -10.79
CA SER A 21 -3.33 -0.85 -10.98
C SER A 21 -3.69 -0.67 -12.46
N PRO A 22 -4.61 -1.49 -13.02
CA PRO A 22 -5.18 -1.25 -14.34
C PRO A 22 -6.07 0.00 -14.39
N ALA A 23 -6.30 0.67 -13.27
CA ALA A 23 -7.11 1.88 -13.11
C ALA A 23 -8.49 1.81 -13.80
N PRO A 24 -9.31 0.78 -13.54
CA PRO A 24 -10.55 0.55 -14.31
C PRO A 24 -11.62 1.62 -14.08
N HIS A 25 -11.44 2.47 -13.07
CA HIS A 25 -12.39 3.50 -12.65
C HIS A 25 -11.85 4.93 -12.79
N VAL A 26 -10.58 5.08 -13.17
CA VAL A 26 -9.89 6.37 -13.27
C VAL A 26 -9.25 6.52 -14.65
N ASP A 27 -9.86 7.30 -15.51
CA ASP A 27 -9.16 7.82 -16.69
C ASP A 27 -8.30 9.01 -16.27
N LEU A 28 -7.07 8.72 -15.87
CA LEU A 28 -6.12 9.71 -15.33
C LEU A 28 -5.92 10.90 -16.29
N LYS A 29 -5.85 10.65 -17.60
CA LYS A 29 -5.69 11.68 -18.61
C LYS A 29 -6.95 12.54 -18.76
N GLY A 30 -8.11 11.89 -18.91
CA GLY A 30 -9.39 12.58 -19.05
C GLY A 30 -9.76 13.38 -17.81
N LEU A 31 -9.61 12.79 -16.61
CA LEU A 31 -9.90 13.48 -15.36
C LEU A 31 -8.94 14.65 -15.08
N THR A 32 -7.70 14.58 -15.50
CA THR A 32 -6.77 15.72 -15.36
C THR A 32 -7.14 16.85 -16.29
N ALA A 33 -7.62 16.57 -17.50
CA ALA A 33 -7.91 17.57 -18.53
C ALA A 33 -9.31 18.19 -18.43
N ASP A 34 -10.33 17.43 -18.04
CA ASP A 34 -11.76 17.80 -18.09
C ASP A 34 -12.39 17.95 -16.71
N ALA A 35 -12.76 19.20 -16.35
CA ALA A 35 -13.49 19.48 -15.12
C ALA A 35 -14.88 18.79 -15.08
N GLY A 36 -15.56 18.70 -16.21
CA GLY A 36 -16.86 18.00 -16.31
C GLY A 36 -16.72 16.51 -16.01
N ALA A 37 -15.62 15.86 -16.44
CA ALA A 37 -15.35 14.47 -16.09
C ALA A 37 -15.13 14.30 -14.57
N ARG A 38 -14.43 15.22 -13.92
CA ARG A 38 -14.26 15.20 -12.47
C ARG A 38 -15.58 15.38 -11.73
N HIS A 39 -16.43 16.33 -12.16
CA HIS A 39 -17.76 16.50 -11.57
C HIS A 39 -18.58 15.22 -11.69
N ARG A 40 -18.66 14.61 -12.88
CA ARG A 40 -19.38 13.34 -13.07
C ARG A 40 -18.87 12.21 -12.18
N LEU A 41 -17.55 12.12 -11.95
CA LEU A 41 -16.99 11.14 -11.02
C LEU A 41 -17.46 11.41 -9.59
N LEU A 42 -17.34 12.65 -9.11
CA LEU A 42 -17.75 13.05 -7.76
C LEU A 42 -19.25 12.90 -7.55
N ASP A 43 -20.08 13.29 -8.54
CA ASP A 43 -21.54 13.11 -8.50
C ASP A 43 -21.88 11.62 -8.42
N THR A 44 -21.25 10.77 -9.22
CA THR A 44 -21.47 9.31 -9.18
C THR A 44 -21.13 8.72 -7.82
N LEU A 45 -20.04 9.16 -7.20
CA LEU A 45 -19.67 8.72 -5.85
C LEU A 45 -20.68 9.25 -4.82
N GLY A 46 -21.00 10.54 -4.86
CA GLY A 46 -21.93 11.20 -3.93
C GLY A 46 -23.36 10.62 -3.99
N GLU A 47 -23.89 10.32 -5.18
CA GLU A 47 -25.18 9.64 -5.36
C GLU A 47 -25.22 8.24 -4.72
N ASN A 48 -24.05 7.63 -4.55
CA ASN A 48 -23.90 6.34 -3.87
C ASN A 48 -23.43 6.48 -2.41
N GLY A 49 -23.37 7.70 -1.86
CA GLY A 49 -22.94 7.95 -0.50
C GLY A 49 -21.44 7.64 -0.26
N LEU A 50 -20.61 7.76 -1.31
CA LEU A 50 -19.19 7.47 -1.25
C LEU A 50 -18.36 8.74 -1.33
N THR A 51 -17.23 8.74 -0.64
CA THR A 51 -16.17 9.74 -0.76
C THR A 51 -14.84 9.08 -1.15
N ILE A 52 -13.85 9.88 -1.55
CA ILE A 52 -12.51 9.36 -1.88
C ILE A 52 -11.65 9.47 -0.63
N SER A 53 -11.16 8.34 -0.11
CA SER A 53 -10.24 8.29 1.03
C SER A 53 -8.80 8.60 0.62
N ALA A 54 -8.38 8.07 -0.53
CA ALA A 54 -7.04 8.27 -1.09
C ALA A 54 -7.03 7.99 -2.60
N LEU A 55 -6.02 8.54 -3.29
CA LEU A 55 -5.63 8.07 -4.63
C LEU A 55 -4.41 7.16 -4.50
N ASN A 56 -4.44 6.03 -5.21
CA ASN A 56 -3.36 5.04 -5.22
C ASN A 56 -2.62 5.03 -6.56
N CYS A 57 -1.30 5.16 -6.53
CA CYS A 57 -0.43 5.04 -7.69
C CYS A 57 0.75 4.10 -7.44
N SER A 58 0.49 2.99 -6.75
CA SER A 58 1.51 1.97 -6.43
C SER A 58 2.25 1.49 -7.66
N GLY A 59 3.57 1.57 -7.63
CA GLY A 59 4.49 1.26 -8.71
C GLY A 59 5.93 1.47 -8.30
N ASN A 60 6.84 1.61 -9.27
CA ASN A 60 8.26 1.83 -8.98
C ASN A 60 8.78 3.12 -9.63
N PRO A 61 8.47 4.31 -9.06
CA PRO A 61 8.90 5.59 -9.62
C PRO A 61 10.42 5.81 -9.53
N LEU A 62 11.13 5.04 -8.69
CA LEU A 62 12.59 5.16 -8.58
C LEU A 62 13.33 4.50 -9.76
N ALA A 63 12.75 3.47 -10.38
CA ALA A 63 13.37 2.73 -11.48
C ALA A 63 12.79 3.09 -12.86
N PHE A 64 11.48 3.36 -12.95
CA PHE A 64 10.79 3.49 -14.22
C PHE A 64 10.20 4.88 -14.44
N GLN A 65 10.64 5.54 -15.52
CA GLN A 65 10.16 6.87 -15.91
C GLN A 65 8.63 6.91 -16.10
N LYS A 66 8.05 5.84 -16.66
CA LYS A 66 6.60 5.72 -16.82
C LYS A 66 5.88 5.83 -15.49
N ASP A 67 6.39 5.14 -14.46
CA ASP A 67 5.74 5.13 -13.14
C ASP A 67 5.90 6.49 -12.43
N TRP A 68 7.02 7.18 -12.67
CA TRP A 68 7.21 8.57 -12.25
C TRP A 68 6.15 9.50 -12.86
N GLU A 69 5.93 9.41 -14.16
CA GLU A 69 4.95 10.24 -14.87
C GLU A 69 3.51 9.99 -14.41
N VAL A 70 3.17 8.74 -14.12
CA VAL A 70 1.85 8.41 -13.54
C VAL A 70 1.72 8.98 -12.14
N THR A 71 2.75 8.90 -11.32
CA THR A 71 2.78 9.48 -9.97
C THR A 71 2.57 11.01 -10.03
N GLU A 72 3.29 11.71 -10.90
CA GLU A 72 3.13 13.16 -11.11
C GLU A 72 1.69 13.51 -11.51
N LYS A 73 1.13 12.78 -12.48
CA LYS A 73 -0.27 13.01 -12.93
C LYS A 73 -1.28 12.72 -11.84
N THR A 74 -1.01 11.71 -11.00
CA THR A 74 -1.88 11.38 -9.85
C THR A 74 -1.85 12.49 -8.81
N PHE A 75 -0.69 13.07 -8.51
CA PHE A 75 -0.58 14.22 -7.60
C PHE A 75 -1.35 15.44 -8.12
N ARG A 76 -1.28 15.70 -9.43
CA ARG A 76 -2.09 16.75 -10.07
C ARG A 76 -3.58 16.46 -9.98
N LEU A 77 -3.99 15.21 -10.20
CA LEU A 77 -5.39 14.80 -10.06
C LEU A 77 -5.88 14.94 -8.63
N ALA A 78 -5.06 14.57 -7.64
CA ALA A 78 -5.36 14.76 -6.22
C ALA A 78 -5.68 16.22 -5.90
N LYS A 79 -4.85 17.15 -6.35
CA LYS A 79 -5.11 18.61 -6.25
C LYS A 79 -6.45 19.00 -6.85
N LEU A 80 -6.78 18.48 -8.03
CA LEU A 80 -8.01 18.85 -8.76
C LEU A 80 -9.28 18.24 -8.14
N LEU A 81 -9.15 17.15 -7.38
CA LEU A 81 -10.25 16.48 -6.66
C LEU A 81 -10.33 16.89 -5.19
N GLY A 82 -9.35 17.64 -4.67
CA GLY A 82 -9.28 17.99 -3.25
C GLY A 82 -8.92 16.80 -2.35
N VAL A 83 -8.20 15.80 -2.88
CA VAL A 83 -7.72 14.65 -2.14
C VAL A 83 -6.33 14.93 -1.59
N GLU A 84 -6.14 14.81 -0.28
CA GLU A 84 -4.90 15.19 0.41
C GLU A 84 -4.01 13.98 0.76
N LYS A 85 -4.48 12.75 0.50
CA LYS A 85 -3.77 11.51 0.80
C LYS A 85 -3.46 10.72 -0.47
N ILE A 86 -2.20 10.30 -0.60
CA ILE A 86 -1.74 9.37 -1.64
C ILE A 86 -1.28 8.07 -1.00
N VAL A 87 -1.72 6.95 -1.53
CA VAL A 87 -1.18 5.61 -1.25
C VAL A 87 -0.27 5.21 -2.41
N MET A 88 0.94 4.77 -2.11
CA MET A 88 1.87 4.34 -3.14
C MET A 88 2.99 3.46 -2.56
N MET A 89 3.84 2.94 -3.43
CA MET A 89 5.06 2.22 -3.07
C MET A 89 6.26 3.17 -3.00
N SER A 90 7.26 2.81 -2.19
CA SER A 90 8.49 3.58 -2.10
C SER A 90 9.34 3.56 -3.37
N GLY A 91 9.16 2.52 -4.17
CA GLY A 91 10.05 2.19 -5.27
C GLY A 91 11.27 1.38 -4.81
N LEU A 92 11.91 0.75 -5.78
CA LEU A 92 13.13 -0.05 -5.61
C LEU A 92 14.08 0.23 -6.77
N PRO A 93 15.25 0.86 -6.52
CA PRO A 93 16.23 1.10 -7.57
C PRO A 93 16.98 -0.17 -7.99
N ALA A 94 17.74 -0.05 -9.07
CA ALA A 94 18.78 -1.01 -9.42
C ALA A 94 19.93 -1.02 -8.40
N GLY A 95 20.82 -2.00 -8.51
CA GLY A 95 21.90 -2.20 -7.54
C GLY A 95 23.14 -1.32 -7.78
N CYS A 96 23.30 -0.72 -8.97
CA CYS A 96 24.45 0.12 -9.31
C CYS A 96 24.13 1.13 -10.41
N PRO A 97 24.96 2.17 -10.60
CA PRO A 97 24.80 3.14 -11.70
C PRO A 97 24.78 2.47 -13.08
N GLY A 98 23.82 2.88 -13.92
CA GLY A 98 23.69 2.36 -15.29
C GLY A 98 22.86 1.08 -15.43
N ASP A 99 22.60 0.34 -14.35
CA ASP A 99 21.65 -0.77 -14.35
C ASP A 99 20.21 -0.26 -14.24
N LYS A 100 19.27 -1.02 -14.78
CA LYS A 100 17.83 -0.73 -14.77
C LYS A 100 16.99 -1.78 -14.04
N THR A 101 17.62 -2.86 -13.61
CA THR A 101 16.94 -3.97 -12.95
C THR A 101 16.83 -3.71 -11.46
N PRO A 102 15.63 -3.55 -10.90
CA PRO A 102 15.45 -3.38 -9.45
C PRO A 102 16.01 -4.57 -8.68
N VAL A 103 16.74 -4.32 -7.60
CA VAL A 103 17.35 -5.35 -6.76
C VAL A 103 16.96 -5.16 -5.31
N TRP A 104 16.30 -6.16 -4.72
CA TRP A 104 15.92 -6.13 -3.32
C TRP A 104 16.92 -6.88 -2.45
N ILE A 105 17.55 -6.16 -1.54
CA ILE A 105 18.53 -6.70 -0.60
C ILE A 105 17.81 -7.02 0.73
N THR A 106 17.85 -8.29 1.12
CA THR A 106 17.19 -8.81 2.34
C THR A 106 18.15 -9.42 3.35
N THR A 107 19.47 -9.35 3.09
CA THR A 107 20.51 -9.88 3.95
C THR A 107 21.77 -9.02 3.87
N SER A 108 22.57 -9.03 4.94
CA SER A 108 23.82 -8.26 5.04
C SER A 108 25.03 -8.96 4.41
N TRP A 109 24.85 -10.15 3.88
CA TRP A 109 25.93 -10.95 3.29
C TRP A 109 25.55 -11.42 1.88
N PRO A 110 26.44 -11.38 0.88
CA PRO A 110 27.85 -10.96 0.95
C PRO A 110 28.00 -9.43 1.14
N PRO A 111 29.25 -8.94 1.46
CA PRO A 111 29.44 -7.52 1.85
C PRO A 111 29.04 -6.52 0.78
N GLU A 112 29.08 -6.88 -0.50
CA GLU A 112 28.64 -6.05 -1.64
C GLU A 112 27.16 -5.60 -1.52
N THR A 113 26.37 -6.31 -0.71
CA THR A 113 24.98 -5.92 -0.45
C THR A 113 24.89 -4.56 0.25
N GLN A 114 25.90 -4.20 1.06
CA GLN A 114 25.95 -2.92 1.73
C GLN A 114 26.23 -1.76 0.76
N ASP A 115 27.12 -1.98 -0.21
CA ASP A 115 27.43 -1.00 -1.26
C ASP A 115 26.19 -0.75 -2.14
N ILE A 116 25.43 -1.82 -2.44
CA ILE A 116 24.15 -1.71 -3.17
C ILE A 116 23.15 -0.88 -2.37
N LEU A 117 22.96 -1.18 -1.09
CA LEU A 117 22.04 -0.44 -0.23
C LEU A 117 22.43 1.02 -0.08
N ASP A 118 23.73 1.30 0.04
CA ASP A 118 24.23 2.68 0.13
C ASP A 118 23.91 3.47 -1.13
N TYR A 119 24.21 2.91 -2.30
CA TYR A 119 23.85 3.48 -3.60
C TYR A 119 22.33 3.71 -3.73
N GLN A 120 21.54 2.68 -3.43
CA GLN A 120 20.07 2.75 -3.57
C GLN A 120 19.47 3.85 -2.70
N TRP A 121 19.91 3.97 -1.46
CA TRP A 121 19.39 4.96 -0.52
C TRP A 121 19.92 6.37 -0.78
N ASN A 122 21.25 6.53 -0.86
CA ASN A 122 21.88 7.85 -0.81
C ASN A 122 21.98 8.50 -2.19
N GLU A 123 22.19 7.71 -3.25
CA GLU A 123 22.34 8.26 -4.58
C GLU A 123 21.03 8.28 -5.38
N VAL A 124 20.07 7.40 -5.08
CA VAL A 124 18.84 7.30 -5.86
C VAL A 124 17.60 7.71 -5.04
N ALA A 125 17.30 6.99 -3.96
CA ALA A 125 16.01 7.14 -3.28
C ALA A 125 15.87 8.50 -2.60
N ILE A 126 16.79 8.88 -1.73
CA ILE A 126 16.70 10.13 -0.97
C ILE A 126 16.60 11.37 -1.89
N PRO A 127 17.43 11.52 -2.95
CA PRO A 127 17.30 12.64 -3.87
C PRO A 127 15.94 12.68 -4.59
N LYS A 128 15.48 11.54 -5.14
CA LYS A 128 14.19 11.46 -5.84
C LYS A 128 12.99 11.66 -4.90
N TRP A 129 13.06 11.14 -3.68
CA TRP A 129 11.99 11.35 -2.70
C TRP A 129 11.90 12.79 -2.22
N LYS A 130 13.02 13.53 -2.12
CA LYS A 130 12.99 14.98 -1.88
C LYS A 130 12.29 15.74 -3.01
N GLU A 131 12.37 15.26 -4.24
CA GLU A 131 11.65 15.83 -5.38
C GLU A 131 10.16 15.48 -5.32
N LEU A 132 9.82 14.20 -5.04
CA LEU A 132 8.43 13.75 -4.90
C LEU A 132 7.70 14.49 -3.78
N VAL A 133 8.33 14.69 -2.62
CA VAL A 133 7.74 15.43 -1.50
C VAL A 133 7.43 16.88 -1.90
N ARG A 134 8.37 17.58 -2.53
CA ARG A 134 8.12 18.95 -3.03
C ARG A 134 6.98 19.01 -4.03
N MET A 135 6.93 18.06 -4.97
CA MET A 135 5.85 17.96 -5.94
C MET A 135 4.49 17.70 -5.26
N ALA A 136 4.47 16.89 -4.22
CA ALA A 136 3.27 16.62 -3.42
C ALA A 136 2.82 17.89 -2.66
N GLU A 137 3.74 18.65 -2.05
CA GLU A 137 3.47 19.93 -1.40
C GLU A 137 2.83 20.93 -2.37
N ASP A 138 3.39 21.07 -3.57
CA ASP A 138 2.85 21.95 -4.62
C ASP A 138 1.44 21.54 -5.08
N CYS A 139 1.11 20.29 -4.91
CA CYS A 139 -0.21 19.73 -5.19
C CYS A 139 -1.18 19.77 -3.99
N GLY A 140 -0.75 20.23 -2.82
CA GLY A 140 -1.59 20.30 -1.62
C GLY A 140 -1.81 18.94 -0.92
N ILE A 141 -0.99 17.94 -1.26
CA ILE A 141 -0.98 16.64 -0.60
C ILE A 141 -0.37 16.80 0.79
N ARG A 142 -0.98 16.23 1.79
CA ARG A 142 -0.53 16.29 3.19
C ARG A 142 0.08 14.97 3.67
N GLN A 143 -0.32 13.86 3.07
CA GLN A 143 0.10 12.53 3.48
C GLN A 143 0.44 11.67 2.25
N ILE A 144 1.65 11.13 2.23
CA ILE A 144 2.05 10.04 1.33
C ILE A 144 2.19 8.79 2.21
N ALA A 145 1.24 7.88 2.08
CA ALA A 145 1.18 6.63 2.82
C ALA A 145 1.86 5.52 2.01
N LEU A 146 3.07 5.14 2.41
CA LEU A 146 3.85 4.10 1.75
C LEU A 146 3.45 2.72 2.24
N GLU A 147 3.07 1.83 1.34
CA GLU A 147 2.79 0.45 1.67
C GLU A 147 4.08 -0.31 1.97
N ASN A 148 4.07 -1.06 3.08
CA ASN A 148 5.18 -1.91 3.53
C ASN A 148 5.26 -3.21 2.72
N HIS A 149 5.54 -3.12 1.44
CA HIS A 149 5.54 -4.25 0.50
C HIS A 149 6.95 -4.81 0.28
N GLY A 150 7.08 -6.14 0.19
CA GLY A 150 8.32 -6.77 -0.30
C GLY A 150 8.71 -6.26 -1.69
N MET A 151 9.97 -6.39 -2.07
CA MET A 151 10.50 -5.81 -3.32
C MET A 151 10.38 -4.28 -3.39
N GLN A 152 10.40 -3.61 -2.22
CA GLN A 152 10.44 -2.16 -2.07
C GLN A 152 11.56 -1.75 -1.11
N LEU A 153 12.05 -0.52 -1.18
CA LEU A 153 13.03 -0.01 -0.19
C LEU A 153 12.39 0.18 1.18
N VAL A 154 11.15 0.67 1.21
CA VAL A 154 10.35 0.75 2.44
C VAL A 154 9.45 -0.46 2.50
N TYR A 155 9.78 -1.41 3.36
CA TYR A 155 9.02 -2.65 3.55
C TYR A 155 8.69 -2.94 5.03
N ASN A 156 9.18 -2.11 5.94
CA ASN A 156 8.92 -2.21 7.38
C ASN A 156 9.07 -0.83 8.05
N PRO A 157 8.72 -0.67 9.34
CA PRO A 157 8.84 0.61 10.04
C PRO A 157 10.26 1.19 10.05
N GLU A 158 11.29 0.39 10.23
CA GLU A 158 12.69 0.84 10.26
C GLU A 158 13.09 1.53 8.95
N THR A 159 12.78 0.92 7.81
CA THR A 159 13.08 1.49 6.50
C THR A 159 12.21 2.70 6.18
N LEU A 160 10.97 2.77 6.70
CA LEU A 160 10.17 3.99 6.64
C LEU A 160 10.84 5.13 7.41
N PHE A 161 11.29 4.89 8.63
CA PHE A 161 11.91 5.94 9.45
C PHE A 161 13.19 6.46 8.83
N ARG A 162 14.01 5.59 8.21
CA ARG A 162 15.17 6.02 7.43
C ARG A 162 14.79 7.00 6.31
N LEU A 163 13.73 6.71 5.56
CA LEU A 163 13.27 7.64 4.53
C LEU A 163 12.71 8.92 5.13
N ARG A 164 11.86 8.79 6.15
CA ARG A 164 11.19 9.92 6.82
C ARG A 164 12.18 10.90 7.46
N GLU A 165 13.27 10.41 8.04
CA GLU A 165 14.35 11.24 8.56
C GLU A 165 14.99 12.11 7.47
N ALA A 166 15.12 11.57 6.26
CA ALA A 166 15.76 12.26 5.14
C ALA A 166 14.85 13.25 4.40
N VAL A 167 13.53 13.02 4.37
CA VAL A 167 12.59 13.75 3.50
C VAL A 167 11.43 14.42 4.26
N GLY A 168 11.32 14.21 5.56
CA GLY A 168 10.34 14.89 6.40
C GLY A 168 9.04 14.09 6.65
N PRO A 169 8.14 14.68 7.45
CA PRO A 169 6.98 13.98 8.01
C PRO A 169 5.82 13.79 7.03
N MET A 170 5.86 14.31 5.80
CA MET A 170 4.82 14.05 4.80
C MET A 170 4.70 12.57 4.45
N VAL A 171 5.80 11.81 4.57
CA VAL A 171 5.84 10.38 4.32
C VAL A 171 5.51 9.60 5.58
N GLY A 172 4.58 8.68 5.50
CA GLY A 172 4.19 7.74 6.57
C GLY A 172 3.87 6.36 5.99
N MET A 173 3.38 5.46 6.83
CA MET A 173 3.04 4.09 6.40
C MET A 173 1.57 3.96 6.05
N ASN A 174 1.29 3.31 4.94
CA ASN A 174 0.12 2.50 4.76
C ASN A 174 0.45 1.11 5.30
N LEU A 175 -0.04 0.79 6.49
CA LEU A 175 0.26 -0.49 7.13
C LEU A 175 -0.63 -1.58 6.54
N ASP A 176 -0.03 -2.43 5.73
CA ASP A 176 -0.62 -3.67 5.25
C ASP A 176 -0.06 -4.86 6.05
N PRO A 177 -0.86 -5.48 6.94
CA PRO A 177 -0.40 -6.59 7.76
C PRO A 177 -0.01 -7.81 6.93
N SER A 178 -0.64 -8.02 5.77
CA SER A 178 -0.45 -9.23 4.95
C SER A 178 0.99 -9.43 4.50
N HIS A 179 1.72 -8.33 4.27
CA HIS A 179 3.11 -8.38 3.85
C HIS A 179 4.04 -8.70 5.02
N LEU A 180 3.79 -8.16 6.21
CA LEU A 180 4.61 -8.45 7.38
C LEU A 180 4.53 -9.91 7.80
N PHE A 181 3.38 -10.57 7.67
CA PHE A 181 3.24 -11.97 8.03
C PHE A 181 4.24 -12.88 7.30
N TRP A 182 4.40 -12.73 5.99
CA TRP A 182 5.35 -13.56 5.26
C TRP A 182 6.80 -13.05 5.32
N MET A 183 6.99 -11.78 5.63
CA MET A 183 8.33 -11.23 5.88
C MET A 183 8.83 -11.48 7.31
N GLY A 184 7.99 -12.06 8.20
CA GLY A 184 8.36 -12.40 9.57
C GLY A 184 8.26 -11.24 10.56
N GLY A 185 7.58 -10.16 10.20
CA GLY A 185 7.26 -9.04 11.10
C GLY A 185 5.95 -9.26 11.86
N ASP A 186 5.78 -8.53 12.95
CA ASP A 186 4.53 -8.48 13.73
C ASP A 186 3.78 -7.17 13.39
N PRO A 187 2.61 -7.23 12.73
CA PRO A 187 1.86 -6.03 12.39
C PRO A 187 1.30 -5.27 13.58
N ILE A 188 1.06 -5.94 14.70
CA ILE A 188 0.58 -5.31 15.94
C ILE A 188 1.68 -4.44 16.53
N GLU A 189 2.90 -4.98 16.63
CA GLU A 189 4.05 -4.21 17.12
C GLU A 189 4.46 -3.11 16.12
N ALA A 190 4.34 -3.38 14.81
CA ALA A 190 4.54 -2.35 13.79
C ALA A 190 3.58 -1.17 13.95
N ALA A 191 2.30 -1.43 14.25
CA ALA A 191 1.31 -0.36 14.51
C ALA A 191 1.70 0.48 15.73
N ARG A 192 2.20 -0.13 16.82
CA ARG A 192 2.68 0.59 18.02
C ARG A 192 3.84 1.54 17.70
N VAL A 193 4.87 1.00 17.06
CA VAL A 193 6.07 1.77 16.70
C VAL A 193 5.75 2.91 15.75
N LEU A 194 4.88 2.68 14.78
CA LEU A 194 4.42 3.72 13.84
C LEU A 194 3.60 4.81 14.55
N GLY A 195 2.74 4.43 15.52
CA GLY A 195 1.98 5.36 16.32
C GLY A 195 2.85 6.26 17.20
N GLU A 196 3.85 5.71 17.86
CA GLU A 196 4.82 6.45 18.68
C GLU A 196 5.52 7.57 17.89
N GLN A 197 5.70 7.37 16.58
CA GLN A 197 6.35 8.32 15.67
C GLN A 197 5.35 9.18 14.87
N GLY A 198 4.04 9.02 15.10
CA GLY A 198 3.00 9.69 14.31
C GLY A 198 3.14 9.41 12.81
N ALA A 199 3.46 8.17 12.45
CA ALA A 199 3.81 7.76 11.09
C ALA A 199 2.83 6.75 10.47
N LEU A 200 1.72 6.41 11.14
CA LEU A 200 0.66 5.56 10.62
C LEU A 200 -0.38 6.44 9.90
N TYR A 201 -0.41 6.38 8.56
CA TYR A 201 -1.23 7.28 7.73
C TYR A 201 -2.38 6.60 7.03
N HIS A 202 -2.28 5.30 6.83
CA HIS A 202 -3.32 4.47 6.21
C HIS A 202 -3.20 3.03 6.66
N VAL A 203 -4.26 2.25 6.50
CA VAL A 203 -4.28 0.82 6.85
C VAL A 203 -5.00 0.05 5.75
N HIS A 204 -4.37 -1.04 5.29
CA HIS A 204 -5.05 -2.03 4.46
C HIS A 204 -5.60 -3.18 5.30
N GLY A 205 -6.84 -3.53 5.04
CA GLY A 205 -7.48 -4.76 5.52
C GLY A 205 -7.21 -5.88 4.52
N LYS A 206 -6.04 -6.51 4.61
CA LYS A 206 -5.58 -7.58 3.74
C LYS A 206 -4.94 -8.68 4.57
N ASP A 207 -5.18 -9.92 4.23
CA ASP A 207 -4.70 -11.08 4.99
C ASP A 207 -3.85 -12.00 4.13
N SER A 208 -2.92 -12.69 4.76
CA SER A 208 -2.15 -13.76 4.13
C SER A 208 -1.99 -14.94 5.07
N ARG A 209 -1.81 -16.13 4.50
CA ARG A 209 -1.69 -17.37 5.25
C ARG A 209 -0.45 -18.15 4.81
N PRO A 210 0.47 -18.48 5.75
CA PRO A 210 1.51 -19.46 5.48
C PRO A 210 0.93 -20.85 5.24
N GLU A 211 1.36 -21.49 4.16
CA GLU A 211 0.95 -22.86 3.81
C GLU A 211 1.94 -23.85 4.45
N ARG A 212 1.61 -24.35 5.63
CA ARG A 212 2.53 -25.12 6.50
C ARG A 212 3.30 -26.24 5.80
N ARG A 213 2.64 -26.95 4.87
CA ARG A 213 3.24 -28.06 4.11
C ARG A 213 4.39 -27.56 3.22
N MET A 214 4.27 -26.37 2.65
CA MET A 214 5.27 -25.80 1.75
C MET A 214 6.25 -24.90 2.50
N ALA A 215 5.76 -24.11 3.43
CA ALA A 215 6.58 -23.21 4.23
C ALA A 215 7.52 -23.95 5.20
N GLY A 216 7.07 -25.09 5.76
CA GLY A 216 7.85 -25.84 6.73
C GLY A 216 9.25 -26.21 6.25
N PRO A 217 9.41 -26.85 5.09
CA PRO A 217 10.73 -27.19 4.56
C PRO A 217 11.43 -26.05 3.82
N ASN A 218 10.70 -25.05 3.27
CA ASN A 218 11.25 -24.07 2.32
C ASN A 218 11.33 -22.64 2.88
N GLY A 219 10.72 -22.37 4.02
CA GLY A 219 10.56 -21.00 4.52
C GLY A 219 9.49 -20.21 3.76
N LEU A 220 9.47 -18.88 3.99
CA LEU A 220 8.45 -17.98 3.44
C LEU A 220 8.94 -17.13 2.26
N LEU A 221 10.24 -17.16 1.93
CA LEU A 221 10.75 -16.54 0.71
C LEU A 221 10.35 -17.40 -0.48
N ASP A 222 9.37 -16.94 -1.25
CA ASP A 222 8.77 -17.69 -2.35
C ASP A 222 8.72 -16.83 -3.62
N THR A 223 9.19 -17.40 -4.73
CA THR A 223 9.25 -16.74 -6.04
C THR A 223 8.23 -17.28 -7.03
N LYS A 224 7.37 -18.21 -6.60
CA LYS A 224 6.35 -18.78 -7.49
C LYS A 224 5.25 -17.75 -7.79
N PRO A 225 4.75 -17.71 -9.05
CA PRO A 225 3.61 -16.87 -9.42
C PRO A 225 2.42 -17.04 -8.49
N ILE A 226 1.66 -15.95 -8.30
CA ILE A 226 0.53 -15.91 -7.36
C ILE A 226 -0.58 -16.92 -7.71
N ASP A 227 -0.76 -17.23 -8.99
CA ASP A 227 -1.73 -18.22 -9.49
C ASP A 227 -1.34 -19.68 -9.20
N GLN A 228 -0.08 -19.92 -8.81
CA GLN A 228 0.37 -21.25 -8.37
C GLN A 228 0.06 -21.52 -6.88
N PHE A 229 -1.05 -21.01 -6.39
CA PHE A 229 -1.44 -21.00 -4.97
C PHE A 229 -1.35 -22.38 -4.28
N ARG A 230 -1.45 -23.51 -5.02
CA ARG A 230 -1.35 -24.86 -4.46
C ARG A 230 0.06 -25.26 -4.01
N THR A 231 1.07 -24.60 -4.53
CA THR A 231 2.50 -24.96 -4.31
C THR A 231 3.29 -23.85 -3.65
N ARG A 232 2.68 -22.70 -3.39
CA ARG A 232 3.32 -21.56 -2.72
C ARG A 232 3.51 -21.83 -1.22
N SER A 233 4.50 -21.18 -0.64
CA SER A 233 4.76 -21.22 0.80
C SER A 233 3.76 -20.36 1.61
N TRP A 234 3.13 -19.40 0.96
CA TRP A 234 2.07 -18.56 1.53
C TRP A 234 1.17 -18.04 0.41
N ASN A 235 -0.05 -17.68 0.76
CA ASN A 235 -1.02 -17.11 -0.17
C ASN A 235 -1.72 -15.91 0.47
N TYR A 236 -2.11 -14.93 -0.36
CA TYR A 236 -3.14 -13.98 0.05
C TYR A 236 -4.46 -14.71 0.19
N VAL A 237 -5.20 -14.36 1.22
CA VAL A 237 -6.51 -14.95 1.53
C VAL A 237 -7.47 -13.86 1.98
N ALA A 238 -8.77 -14.11 1.85
CA ALA A 238 -9.77 -13.20 2.39
C ALA A 238 -9.54 -12.96 3.89
N VAL A 239 -9.77 -11.74 4.33
CA VAL A 239 -9.59 -11.36 5.74
C VAL A 239 -10.37 -12.31 6.65
N GLY A 240 -9.69 -12.85 7.64
CA GLY A 240 -10.23 -13.87 8.54
C GLY A 240 -9.90 -15.31 8.15
N CYS A 241 -9.39 -15.55 6.93
CA CYS A 241 -9.00 -16.89 6.48
C CYS A 241 -7.51 -17.22 6.77
N GLY A 242 -6.70 -16.22 7.04
CA GLY A 242 -5.33 -16.36 7.53
C GLY A 242 -5.28 -16.17 9.05
N HIS A 243 -5.80 -15.03 9.51
CA HIS A 243 -5.84 -14.61 10.91
C HIS A 243 -7.31 -14.37 11.32
N GLY A 244 -7.77 -15.03 12.39
CA GLY A 244 -9.18 -14.97 12.82
C GLY A 244 -9.59 -13.62 13.39
N ALA A 245 -10.91 -13.42 13.57
CA ALA A 245 -11.50 -12.17 14.07
C ALA A 245 -10.87 -11.66 15.38
N GLN A 246 -10.43 -12.54 16.27
CA GLN A 246 -9.79 -12.16 17.52
C GLN A 246 -8.44 -11.44 17.28
N TRP A 247 -7.64 -11.92 16.33
CA TRP A 247 -6.40 -11.27 15.95
C TRP A 247 -6.67 -9.88 15.33
N TRP A 248 -7.67 -9.79 14.44
CA TRP A 248 -8.07 -8.52 13.82
C TRP A 248 -8.61 -7.51 14.84
N LYS A 249 -9.33 -7.96 15.87
CA LYS A 249 -9.75 -7.10 17.00
C LYS A 249 -8.55 -6.53 17.76
N GLU A 250 -7.55 -7.36 18.06
CA GLU A 250 -6.33 -6.91 18.72
C GLU A 250 -5.55 -5.92 17.85
N PHE A 251 -5.41 -6.21 16.56
CA PHE A 251 -4.76 -5.34 15.60
C PHE A 251 -5.43 -3.96 15.54
N PHE A 252 -6.73 -3.88 15.30
CA PHE A 252 -7.44 -2.59 15.23
C PHE A 252 -7.52 -1.87 16.56
N SER A 253 -7.62 -2.58 17.67
CA SER A 253 -7.49 -1.97 19.00
C SER A 253 -6.12 -1.29 19.16
N THR A 254 -5.06 -1.93 18.71
CA THR A 254 -3.70 -1.38 18.74
C THR A 254 -3.55 -0.20 17.78
N VAL A 255 -4.06 -0.31 16.56
CA VAL A 255 -4.11 0.79 15.57
C VAL A 255 -4.79 2.02 16.16
N ARG A 256 -5.92 1.82 16.85
CA ARG A 256 -6.64 2.91 17.55
C ARG A 256 -5.82 3.50 18.70
N MET A 257 -5.20 2.66 19.53
CA MET A 257 -4.29 3.11 20.62
C MET A 257 -3.06 3.85 20.07
N ALA A 258 -2.61 3.51 18.87
CA ALA A 258 -1.54 4.21 18.15
C ALA A 258 -1.96 5.59 17.63
N GLY A 259 -3.21 6.01 17.85
CA GLY A 259 -3.74 7.32 17.47
C GLY A 259 -4.29 7.38 16.03
N TYR A 260 -4.41 6.26 15.33
CA TYR A 260 -5.02 6.22 14.01
C TYR A 260 -6.55 6.06 14.11
N ASP A 261 -7.27 7.01 13.50
CA ASP A 261 -8.72 7.05 13.42
C ASP A 261 -9.19 7.32 11.97
N GLY A 262 -8.42 6.85 11.02
CA GLY A 262 -8.70 7.00 9.59
C GLY A 262 -9.34 5.75 8.99
N ASP A 263 -9.31 5.72 7.67
CA ASP A 263 -9.95 4.68 6.86
C ASP A 263 -9.16 3.37 6.86
N VAL A 264 -9.87 2.26 6.70
CA VAL A 264 -9.31 0.94 6.41
C VAL A 264 -9.76 0.53 5.02
N SER A 265 -8.84 0.47 4.07
CA SER A 265 -9.11 0.00 2.72
C SER A 265 -9.08 -1.52 2.66
N LEU A 266 -10.20 -2.14 2.33
CA LEU A 266 -10.23 -3.58 2.06
C LEU A 266 -9.55 -3.88 0.72
N GLU A 267 -8.50 -4.70 0.77
CA GLU A 267 -7.86 -5.26 -0.42
C GLU A 267 -8.01 -6.78 -0.42
N MET A 268 -8.64 -7.34 -1.48
CA MET A 268 -8.96 -8.75 -1.56
C MET A 268 -8.25 -9.41 -2.77
N GLU A 269 -7.26 -10.25 -2.48
CA GLU A 269 -6.46 -10.96 -3.49
C GLU A 269 -6.48 -12.48 -3.31
N ASP A 270 -7.52 -13.04 -2.72
CA ASP A 270 -7.69 -14.49 -2.59
C ASP A 270 -8.08 -15.11 -3.94
N LEU A 271 -7.20 -15.90 -4.51
CA LEU A 271 -7.44 -16.62 -5.78
C LEU A 271 -8.15 -17.96 -5.59
N THR A 272 -8.47 -18.33 -4.35
CA THR A 272 -9.10 -19.62 -4.04
C THR A 272 -10.61 -19.55 -3.95
N MET A 273 -11.18 -18.33 -3.98
CA MET A 273 -12.63 -18.11 -3.95
C MET A 273 -13.07 -17.01 -4.94
N PRO A 274 -14.36 -16.95 -5.31
CA PRO A 274 -14.88 -15.87 -6.12
C PRO A 274 -14.72 -14.51 -5.45
N MET A 275 -14.39 -13.48 -6.23
CA MET A 275 -14.08 -12.14 -5.71
C MET A 275 -15.17 -11.58 -4.79
N LEU A 276 -16.45 -11.69 -5.16
CA LEU A 276 -17.54 -11.18 -4.33
C LEU A 276 -17.65 -11.92 -2.99
N GLU A 277 -17.45 -13.24 -2.99
CA GLU A 277 -17.45 -14.05 -1.77
C GLU A 277 -16.30 -13.65 -0.85
N GLY A 278 -15.10 -13.43 -1.43
CA GLY A 278 -13.95 -12.94 -0.69
C GLY A 278 -14.19 -11.58 -0.05
N HIS A 279 -14.80 -10.64 -0.77
CA HIS A 279 -15.17 -9.34 -0.22
C HIS A 279 -16.20 -9.47 0.91
N LEU A 280 -17.25 -10.26 0.75
CA LEU A 280 -18.27 -10.46 1.79
C LEU A 280 -17.69 -11.14 3.04
N THR A 281 -16.81 -12.11 2.85
CA THR A 281 -16.11 -12.80 3.95
C THR A 281 -15.22 -11.82 4.71
N SER A 282 -14.41 -11.04 4.00
CA SER A 282 -13.53 -10.05 4.59
C SER A 282 -14.29 -8.95 5.32
N LEU A 283 -15.34 -8.39 4.71
CA LEU A 283 -16.15 -7.34 5.33
C LEU A 283 -16.84 -7.79 6.62
N ARG A 284 -17.30 -9.04 6.69
CA ARG A 284 -17.90 -9.57 7.91
C ARG A 284 -16.90 -9.55 9.06
N VAL A 285 -15.66 -10.00 8.82
CA VAL A 285 -14.61 -10.03 9.84
C VAL A 285 -14.15 -8.61 10.20
N LEU A 286 -13.94 -7.74 9.21
CA LEU A 286 -13.54 -6.35 9.45
C LEU A 286 -14.60 -5.59 10.27
N LYS A 287 -15.88 -5.69 9.90
CA LYS A 287 -16.98 -5.04 10.65
C LYS A 287 -17.13 -5.59 12.08
N GLU A 288 -16.81 -6.86 12.32
CA GLU A 288 -16.77 -7.43 13.67
C GLU A 288 -15.55 -6.95 14.47
N ALA A 289 -14.43 -6.72 13.79
CA ALA A 289 -13.15 -6.42 14.43
C ALA A 289 -12.88 -4.93 14.63
N LEU A 290 -13.44 -4.05 13.77
CA LEU A 290 -13.29 -2.61 13.90
C LEU A 290 -13.90 -2.12 15.23
N VAL A 291 -13.12 -1.31 15.94
CA VAL A 291 -13.56 -0.64 17.16
C VAL A 291 -14.21 0.67 16.73
N LEU A 292 -15.54 0.69 16.74
CA LEU A 292 -16.36 1.86 16.40
C LEU A 292 -16.59 2.73 17.64
#